data_760bff92418a6b778dcb8d479aef8ec2
#
_entry.id   760bff92418a6b778dcb8d479aef8ec2
#
_cell.length_a   1.000
_cell.length_b   1.000
_cell.length_c   1.000
_cell.angle_alpha   90.00
_cell.angle_beta   90.00
_cell.angle_gamma   90.00
#
_symmetry.space_group_name_H-M   'P 1'
#
loop_
_entity.id
_entity.type
_entity.pdbx_description
1 polymer ?
#
loop_
_entity_poly.entity_id
_entity_poly.type
_entity_poly.pdbx_seq_one_letter_code
_entity_poly.pdbx_strand_id
1 'polypeptide(L)'
;MTAVPFESNVIVTVGYNRTGSKGNPNTCGALGCHGTGTGPTVTITLDSNGTAVTHYKDGLTYKVKIHGSGTTNPKYGFQFCAVTGAGTSQVSAGTLNSTGTMNVIPVSGISIIEHSLPFTAVTAGTYDTSFTWKAPTTAGGGTITMYCTINAVNGNGTNDNGDVSGNTSITLAEISNVGVNTVLNNIAITTYPNPVNNILNVEMSGAEAGAYNIHVYDLRGKNMFTQSATVNTTAYQTTINSSNWAAGMYLLQIEKDGVQRTVQIVKQ
;
A
#
# COMPACT_ATOMS: atom_id res chain seq x y z
N MET A 1 15.85 1.87 40.83
CA MET A 1 14.91 2.31 39.79
C MET A 1 13.53 2.02 40.36
N THR A 2 12.85 3.04 40.81
CA THR A 2 11.49 2.93 41.36
C THR A 2 10.53 2.63 40.21
N ALA A 3 9.86 1.49 40.30
CA ALA A 3 8.76 1.14 39.39
C ALA A 3 7.71 2.26 39.49
N VAL A 4 7.45 2.93 38.40
CA VAL A 4 6.30 3.82 38.30
C VAL A 4 5.05 2.94 38.40
N PRO A 5 4.10 3.25 39.31
CA PRO A 5 2.88 2.45 39.41
C PRO A 5 2.14 2.49 38.07
N PHE A 6 1.91 1.31 37.51
CA PHE A 6 1.05 1.13 36.35
C PHE A 6 -0.41 1.36 36.80
N GLU A 7 -0.82 2.61 36.79
CA GLU A 7 -2.27 2.86 36.79
C GLU A 7 -2.84 2.22 35.55
N SER A 8 -4.06 1.74 35.55
CA SER A 8 -4.85 1.22 34.40
C SER A 8 -4.91 2.23 33.24
N ASN A 9 -4.20 3.26 33.42
CA ASN A 9 -3.88 4.33 32.55
C ASN A 9 -2.55 4.04 31.88
N VAL A 10 -2.61 3.36 30.71
CA VAL A 10 -1.64 3.66 29.67
C VAL A 10 -0.22 3.17 29.91
N ILE A 11 0.19 2.24 29.11
CA ILE A 11 1.61 2.13 28.78
C ILE A 11 1.98 3.39 27.97
N VAL A 12 2.22 4.50 28.64
CA VAL A 12 2.92 5.62 28.07
C VAL A 12 4.39 5.48 28.45
N THR A 13 5.23 5.29 27.48
CA THR A 13 6.66 5.59 27.53
C THR A 13 7.60 4.59 28.19
N VAL A 14 7.47 3.31 28.03
CA VAL A 14 8.63 2.46 28.34
C VAL A 14 8.92 1.49 27.19
N GLY A 15 9.07 2.00 25.99
CA GLY A 15 9.81 1.30 24.92
C GLY A 15 9.56 -0.22 24.74
N TYR A 16 8.39 -0.73 25.09
CA TYR A 16 8.04 -2.14 24.90
C TYR A 16 7.21 -2.33 23.64
N ASN A 17 7.68 -3.22 22.80
CA ASN A 17 6.88 -3.70 21.67
C ASN A 17 5.86 -4.75 22.16
N ARG A 18 4.59 -4.40 22.15
CA ARG A 18 3.46 -5.28 22.50
C ARG A 18 2.59 -5.62 21.30
N THR A 19 3.02 -5.28 20.10
CA THR A 19 2.26 -5.51 18.86
C THR A 19 2.25 -6.98 18.42
N GLY A 20 3.15 -7.80 18.91
CA GLY A 20 3.39 -9.16 18.44
C GLY A 20 4.40 -9.27 17.29
N SER A 21 4.96 -8.14 16.82
CA SER A 21 6.02 -8.13 15.80
C SER A 21 7.39 -8.52 16.38
N LYS A 22 8.39 -8.71 15.52
CA LYS A 22 9.77 -9.12 15.84
C LYS A 22 9.86 -10.47 16.56
N GLY A 23 8.92 -11.38 16.27
CA GLY A 23 8.88 -12.68 16.92
C GLY A 23 8.60 -12.60 18.44
N ASN A 24 8.13 -11.44 18.92
CA ASN A 24 7.80 -11.26 20.33
C ASN A 24 6.39 -11.83 20.61
N PRO A 25 6.26 -12.93 21.36
CA PRO A 25 4.96 -13.48 21.72
C PRO A 25 4.23 -12.65 22.79
N ASN A 26 4.92 -11.71 23.42
CA ASN A 26 4.40 -10.92 24.53
C ASN A 26 3.56 -9.75 24.02
N THR A 27 2.27 -9.94 23.89
CA THR A 27 1.28 -8.88 23.71
C THR A 27 0.86 -8.31 25.08
N CYS A 28 -0.04 -7.34 25.10
CA CYS A 28 -0.46 -6.70 26.37
C CYS A 28 -1.04 -7.69 27.40
N GLY A 29 -1.66 -8.78 26.97
CA GLY A 29 -2.20 -9.82 27.85
C GLY A 29 -1.21 -10.91 28.28
N ALA A 30 0.04 -10.86 27.77
CA ALA A 30 1.06 -11.83 28.16
C ALA A 30 1.76 -11.42 29.46
N LEU A 31 2.22 -12.42 30.23
CA LEU A 31 3.05 -12.22 31.43
C LEU A 31 2.40 -11.44 32.59
N GLY A 32 1.08 -11.47 32.74
CA GLY A 32 0.40 -10.89 33.90
C GLY A 32 0.41 -9.35 33.95
N CYS A 33 0.66 -8.70 32.80
CA CYS A 33 0.55 -7.24 32.71
C CYS A 33 -0.91 -6.77 32.73
N HIS A 34 -1.82 -7.58 32.17
CA HIS A 34 -3.28 -7.42 32.18
C HIS A 34 -3.92 -8.79 32.32
N GLY A 35 -5.24 -8.84 32.48
CA GLY A 35 -5.95 -10.11 32.68
C GLY A 35 -5.81 -11.09 31.50
N THR A 36 -5.96 -12.37 31.81
CA THR A 36 -5.84 -13.47 30.82
C THR A 36 -7.17 -13.84 30.18
N GLY A 37 -8.22 -13.04 30.38
CA GLY A 37 -9.55 -13.26 29.81
C GLY A 37 -9.57 -13.11 28.28
N THR A 38 -10.70 -13.47 27.67
CA THR A 38 -10.90 -13.28 26.23
C THR A 38 -10.94 -11.79 25.90
N GLY A 39 -9.95 -11.33 25.15
CA GLY A 39 -9.82 -9.96 24.71
C GLY A 39 -10.72 -9.61 23.53
N PRO A 40 -10.71 -8.35 23.08
CA PRO A 40 -11.47 -7.92 21.93
C PRO A 40 -11.01 -8.62 20.66
N THR A 41 -11.95 -8.90 19.75
CA THR A 41 -11.63 -9.22 18.37
C THR A 41 -11.12 -7.94 17.69
N VAL A 42 -9.90 -7.96 17.18
CA VAL A 42 -9.25 -6.80 16.58
C VAL A 42 -9.20 -6.95 15.06
N THR A 43 -9.54 -5.90 14.33
CA THR A 43 -9.40 -5.84 12.88
C THR A 43 -8.61 -4.61 12.45
N ILE A 44 -7.82 -4.77 11.41
CA ILE A 44 -7.07 -3.70 10.73
C ILE A 44 -7.64 -3.55 9.33
N THR A 45 -8.03 -2.33 8.96
CA THR A 45 -8.46 -2.01 7.60
C THR A 45 -7.56 -0.92 7.04
N LEU A 46 -6.97 -1.18 5.89
CA LEU A 46 -6.27 -0.17 5.11
C LEU A 46 -7.26 0.48 4.13
N ASP A 47 -7.37 1.80 4.17
CA ASP A 47 -8.34 2.57 3.39
C ASP A 47 -7.61 3.54 2.47
N SER A 48 -7.97 3.51 1.18
CA SER A 48 -7.52 4.45 0.17
C SER A 48 -8.73 5.22 -0.37
N ASN A 49 -8.82 6.51 -0.05
CA ASN A 49 -9.90 7.40 -0.51
C ASN A 49 -11.32 6.86 -0.25
N GLY A 50 -11.54 6.26 0.93
CA GLY A 50 -12.85 5.72 1.31
C GLY A 50 -13.09 4.25 0.93
N THR A 51 -12.16 3.61 0.25
CA THR A 51 -12.25 2.20 -0.16
C THR A 51 -11.23 1.35 0.59
N ALA A 52 -11.69 0.24 1.17
CA ALA A 52 -10.79 -0.73 1.81
C ALA A 52 -9.93 -1.44 0.74
N VAL A 53 -8.63 -1.55 1.02
CA VAL A 53 -7.67 -2.19 0.12
C VAL A 53 -6.85 -3.25 0.86
N THR A 54 -6.41 -4.28 0.13
CA THR A 54 -5.60 -5.39 0.64
C THR A 54 -4.16 -5.36 0.12
N HIS A 55 -3.83 -4.34 -0.65
CA HIS A 55 -2.51 -4.13 -1.24
C HIS A 55 -2.07 -2.69 -0.99
N TYR A 56 -0.78 -2.42 -1.12
CA TYR A 56 -0.25 -1.06 -1.06
C TYR A 56 0.53 -0.72 -2.33
N LYS A 57 0.61 0.56 -2.63
CA LYS A 57 1.44 1.13 -3.69
C LYS A 57 2.47 2.06 -3.04
N ASP A 58 3.69 2.03 -3.54
CA ASP A 58 4.80 2.81 -3.03
C ASP A 58 4.50 4.30 -2.94
N GLY A 59 4.94 4.90 -1.84
CA GLY A 59 4.85 6.32 -1.58
C GLY A 59 3.45 6.87 -1.33
N LEU A 60 2.39 6.06 -1.50
CA LEU A 60 1.03 6.49 -1.21
C LEU A 60 0.75 6.53 0.30
N THR A 61 -0.15 7.42 0.68
CA THR A 61 -0.62 7.54 2.07
C THR A 61 -2.00 6.91 2.18
N TYR A 62 -2.17 6.08 3.18
CA TYR A 62 -3.39 5.35 3.49
C TYR A 62 -3.91 5.75 4.85
N LYS A 63 -5.22 5.68 5.04
CA LYS A 63 -5.84 5.69 6.36
C LYS A 63 -5.86 4.27 6.91
N VAL A 64 -5.26 4.06 8.07
CA VAL A 64 -5.35 2.82 8.82
C VAL A 64 -6.50 2.98 9.81
N LYS A 65 -7.47 2.08 9.77
CA LYS A 65 -8.59 1.97 10.70
C LYS A 65 -8.40 0.74 11.56
N ILE A 66 -8.43 0.92 12.85
CA ILE A 66 -8.40 -0.17 13.85
C ILE A 66 -9.78 -0.24 14.46
N HIS A 67 -10.33 -1.45 14.49
CA HIS A 67 -11.60 -1.74 15.17
C HIS A 67 -11.42 -2.92 16.11
N GLY A 68 -11.96 -2.80 17.33
CA GLY A 68 -12.02 -3.86 18.31
C GLY A 68 -13.43 -4.02 18.84
N SER A 69 -13.85 -5.26 19.13
CA SER A 69 -15.18 -5.56 19.64
C SER A 69 -15.20 -6.85 20.47
N GLY A 70 -16.29 -7.11 21.16
CA GLY A 70 -16.52 -8.39 21.88
C GLY A 70 -16.20 -8.36 23.37
N THR A 71 -15.98 -7.18 23.95
CA THR A 71 -15.88 -6.99 25.42
C THR A 71 -16.88 -5.95 25.90
N THR A 72 -16.85 -5.59 27.17
CA THR A 72 -17.74 -4.57 27.77
C THR A 72 -16.95 -3.43 28.42
N ASN A 73 -15.63 -3.42 28.27
CA ASN A 73 -14.75 -2.44 28.89
C ASN A 73 -14.99 -1.03 28.36
N PRO A 74 -15.01 -0.01 29.22
CA PRO A 74 -15.35 1.36 28.83
C PRO A 74 -14.18 2.14 28.20
N LYS A 75 -12.94 1.67 28.40
CA LYS A 75 -11.74 2.34 27.91
C LYS A 75 -10.82 1.36 27.19
N TYR A 76 -9.93 1.90 26.37
CA TYR A 76 -8.93 1.08 25.67
C TYR A 76 -7.66 1.87 25.31
N GLY A 77 -6.62 1.11 25.09
CA GLY A 77 -5.38 1.58 24.46
C GLY A 77 -4.97 0.64 23.34
N PHE A 78 -4.04 1.06 22.50
CA PHE A 78 -3.54 0.23 21.41
C PHE A 78 -2.07 0.47 21.14
N GLN A 79 -1.43 -0.51 20.51
CA GLN A 79 -0.16 -0.35 19.79
C GLN A 79 -0.30 -0.94 18.40
N PHE A 80 0.35 -0.30 17.42
CA PHE A 80 0.38 -0.75 16.04
C PHE A 80 1.76 -0.51 15.43
N CYS A 81 2.19 -1.40 14.53
CA CYS A 81 3.34 -1.21 13.68
C CYS A 81 3.12 -1.80 12.28
N ALA A 82 3.88 -1.29 11.31
CA ALA A 82 4.01 -1.84 9.97
C ALA A 82 5.47 -2.23 9.75
N VAL A 83 5.73 -3.47 9.36
CA VAL A 83 7.09 -4.01 9.25
C VAL A 83 7.26 -4.85 7.99
N THR A 84 8.50 -4.94 7.51
CA THR A 84 8.95 -5.89 6.49
C THR A 84 9.99 -6.85 7.09
N GLY A 85 10.22 -7.98 6.44
CA GLY A 85 11.09 -9.04 6.96
C GLY A 85 10.36 -10.05 7.83
N ALA A 86 11.09 -10.94 8.47
CA ALA A 86 10.54 -12.04 9.28
C ALA A 86 11.20 -12.15 10.66
N GLY A 87 10.42 -12.59 11.66
CA GLY A 87 10.90 -12.85 13.01
C GLY A 87 11.62 -11.65 13.62
N THR A 88 12.78 -11.87 14.23
CA THR A 88 13.59 -10.83 14.90
C THR A 88 14.23 -9.84 13.94
N SER A 89 14.35 -10.17 12.64
CA SER A 89 14.93 -9.29 11.62
C SER A 89 13.93 -8.28 11.03
N GLN A 90 12.69 -8.26 11.48
CA GLN A 90 11.71 -7.26 11.06
C GLN A 90 12.19 -5.83 11.32
N VAL A 91 11.96 -4.95 10.35
CA VAL A 91 12.25 -3.51 10.40
C VAL A 91 11.02 -2.72 10.01
N SER A 92 10.95 -1.45 10.41
CA SER A 92 9.84 -0.56 10.03
C SER A 92 9.65 -0.50 8.53
N ALA A 93 8.40 -0.53 8.09
CA ALA A 93 7.99 -0.34 6.71
C ALA A 93 7.10 0.89 6.58
N GLY A 94 7.59 1.91 5.87
CA GLY A 94 6.89 3.18 5.69
C GLY A 94 6.94 4.10 6.93
N THR A 95 6.06 5.10 6.93
CA THR A 95 6.02 6.13 7.96
C THR A 95 4.65 6.20 8.61
N LEU A 96 4.60 6.10 9.92
CA LEU A 96 3.40 6.28 10.73
C LEU A 96 3.26 7.77 11.09
N ASN A 97 2.07 8.33 10.93
CA ASN A 97 1.77 9.71 11.32
C ASN A 97 0.68 9.69 12.39
N SER A 98 1.04 10.21 13.55
CA SER A 98 0.12 10.32 14.68
C SER A 98 -0.84 11.48 14.52
N THR A 99 -2.02 11.36 15.13
CA THR A 99 -3.02 12.41 15.23
C THR A 99 -3.55 12.50 16.66
N GLY A 100 -3.76 13.70 17.14
CA GLY A 100 -4.39 13.94 18.46
C GLY A 100 -3.60 13.32 19.61
N THR A 101 -4.21 12.38 20.31
CA THR A 101 -3.68 11.71 21.50
C THR A 101 -2.90 10.43 21.19
N MET A 102 -2.08 10.45 20.15
CA MET A 102 -1.22 9.34 19.73
C MET A 102 0.24 9.76 19.65
N ASN A 103 1.15 8.86 19.94
CA ASN A 103 2.59 9.04 19.81
C ASN A 103 3.15 7.99 18.84
N VAL A 104 4.20 8.38 18.12
CA VAL A 104 5.05 7.43 17.38
C VAL A 104 6.37 7.33 18.11
N ILE A 105 6.71 6.14 18.57
CA ILE A 105 7.92 5.86 19.33
C ILE A 105 8.79 4.80 18.65
N PRO A 106 10.12 4.94 18.67
CA PRO A 106 11.03 3.90 18.21
C PRO A 106 11.22 2.84 19.31
N VAL A 107 10.98 1.57 18.98
CA VAL A 107 11.17 0.45 19.91
C VAL A 107 11.90 -0.68 19.21
N SER A 108 13.06 -1.06 19.68
CA SER A 108 13.84 -2.20 19.14
C SER A 108 14.05 -2.15 17.62
N GLY A 109 14.23 -0.93 17.07
CA GLY A 109 14.46 -0.72 15.63
C GLY A 109 13.21 -0.71 14.77
N ILE A 110 12.02 -0.66 15.36
CA ILE A 110 10.75 -0.42 14.65
C ILE A 110 10.04 0.81 15.22
N SER A 111 9.23 1.46 14.37
CA SER A 111 8.35 2.55 14.78
C SER A 111 6.99 1.96 15.18
N ILE A 112 6.54 2.33 16.37
CA ILE A 112 5.24 1.92 16.91
C ILE A 112 4.40 3.18 17.09
N ILE A 113 3.14 3.16 16.64
CA ILE A 113 2.17 4.17 17.03
C ILE A 113 1.33 3.62 18.17
N GLU A 114 1.15 4.44 19.20
CA GLU A 114 0.36 4.09 20.36
C GLU A 114 -0.47 5.27 20.87
N HIS A 115 -1.46 5.00 21.68
CA HIS A 115 -2.20 6.03 22.42
C HIS A 115 -1.30 6.72 23.45
N SER A 116 -1.49 8.02 23.67
CA SER A 116 -0.82 8.78 24.75
C SER A 116 -1.65 8.83 26.03
N LEU A 117 -2.96 8.68 25.90
CA LEU A 117 -3.95 8.56 26.98
C LEU A 117 -4.97 7.51 26.60
N PRO A 118 -5.61 6.82 27.55
CA PRO A 118 -6.65 5.85 27.24
C PRO A 118 -7.79 6.50 26.46
N PHE A 119 -8.23 5.85 25.40
CA PHE A 119 -9.43 6.25 24.69
C PHE A 119 -10.67 5.79 25.47
N THR A 120 -11.71 6.63 25.50
CA THR A 120 -13.03 6.21 25.96
C THR A 120 -13.77 5.58 24.79
N ALA A 121 -14.30 4.37 24.99
CA ALA A 121 -15.16 3.73 24.01
C ALA A 121 -16.46 4.54 23.84
N VAL A 122 -16.83 4.85 22.59
CA VAL A 122 -18.11 5.55 22.30
C VAL A 122 -19.28 4.69 22.73
N THR A 123 -19.18 3.38 22.51
CA THR A 123 -20.05 2.34 23.05
C THR A 123 -19.18 1.35 23.76
N ALA A 124 -19.48 0.98 25.00
CA ALA A 124 -18.71 0.02 25.76
C ALA A 124 -18.51 -1.27 24.94
N GLY A 125 -17.26 -1.69 24.84
CA GLY A 125 -16.88 -2.85 24.06
C GLY A 125 -16.71 -2.64 22.56
N THR A 126 -16.80 -1.39 22.07
CA THR A 126 -16.47 -1.02 20.67
C THR A 126 -15.35 -0.02 20.67
N TYR A 127 -14.23 -0.37 20.03
CA TYR A 127 -12.99 0.37 20.08
C TYR A 127 -12.56 0.76 18.68
N ASP A 128 -12.76 2.03 18.31
CA ASP A 128 -12.44 2.55 16.97
C ASP A 128 -11.37 3.63 17.05
N THR A 129 -10.34 3.49 16.26
CA THR A 129 -9.33 4.54 16.06
C THR A 129 -8.79 4.52 14.65
N SER A 130 -8.18 5.63 14.23
CA SER A 130 -7.56 5.72 12.92
C SER A 130 -6.43 6.74 12.89
N PHE A 131 -5.45 6.47 12.03
CA PHE A 131 -4.29 7.32 11.78
C PHE A 131 -3.87 7.14 10.31
N THR A 132 -2.80 7.79 9.88
CA THR A 132 -2.29 7.61 8.51
C THR A 132 -0.96 6.88 8.50
N TRP A 133 -0.77 6.08 7.48
CA TRP A 133 0.47 5.40 7.16
C TRP A 133 0.86 5.70 5.72
N LYS A 134 2.08 6.19 5.53
CA LYS A 134 2.67 6.38 4.21
C LYS A 134 3.53 5.15 3.89
N ALA A 135 3.22 4.48 2.78
CA ALA A 135 3.98 3.33 2.29
C ALA A 135 5.44 3.73 1.98
N PRO A 136 6.39 2.78 2.02
CA PRO A 136 7.75 3.00 1.56
C PRO A 136 7.77 3.61 0.17
N THR A 137 8.81 4.39 -0.14
CA THR A 137 8.96 5.04 -1.47
C THR A 137 9.83 4.24 -2.43
N THR A 138 10.42 3.16 -1.95
CA THR A 138 11.30 2.29 -2.76
C THR A 138 10.50 1.13 -3.31
N ALA A 139 10.40 1.06 -4.63
CA ALA A 139 9.77 -0.07 -5.32
C ALA A 139 10.49 -1.39 -5.01
N GLY A 140 9.74 -2.48 -4.97
CA GLY A 140 10.29 -3.79 -4.62
C GLY A 140 10.39 -4.02 -3.11
N GLY A 141 9.68 -3.25 -2.29
CA GLY A 141 9.60 -3.43 -0.84
C GLY A 141 8.94 -4.73 -0.41
N GLY A 142 8.21 -5.38 -1.33
CA GLY A 142 7.64 -6.71 -1.15
C GLY A 142 6.45 -6.72 -0.20
N THR A 143 6.41 -7.68 0.69
CA THR A 143 5.29 -7.88 1.62
C THR A 143 5.50 -7.09 2.91
N ILE A 144 4.47 -6.37 3.33
CA ILE A 144 4.42 -5.65 4.61
C ILE A 144 3.40 -6.31 5.52
N THR A 145 3.79 -6.58 6.77
CA THR A 145 2.88 -7.08 7.79
C THR A 145 2.58 -5.97 8.78
N MET A 146 1.30 -5.72 9.01
CA MET A 146 0.80 -4.78 10.01
C MET A 146 0.32 -5.57 11.21
N TYR A 147 0.76 -5.17 12.41
CA TYR A 147 0.39 -5.78 13.67
C TYR A 147 -0.35 -4.77 14.53
N CYS A 148 -1.39 -5.20 15.22
CA CYS A 148 -2.12 -4.37 16.17
C CYS A 148 -2.49 -5.18 17.40
N THR A 149 -2.34 -4.55 18.56
CA THR A 149 -2.89 -5.03 19.84
C THR A 149 -3.78 -3.95 20.42
N ILE A 150 -4.98 -4.32 20.87
CA ILE A 150 -5.87 -3.50 21.69
C ILE A 150 -5.88 -4.08 23.10
N ASN A 151 -5.73 -3.20 24.07
CA ASN A 151 -5.94 -3.50 25.47
C ASN A 151 -7.21 -2.79 25.95
N ALA A 152 -8.26 -3.54 26.24
CA ALA A 152 -9.52 -3.07 26.77
C ALA A 152 -9.46 -3.08 28.28
N VAL A 153 -9.69 -1.93 28.94
CA VAL A 153 -9.49 -1.74 30.38
C VAL A 153 -10.79 -1.34 31.07
N ASN A 154 -10.99 -1.83 32.28
CA ASN A 154 -12.18 -1.54 33.09
C ASN A 154 -12.17 -0.14 33.70
N GLY A 155 -11.01 0.54 33.70
CA GLY A 155 -10.85 1.93 34.12
C GLY A 155 -10.80 2.12 35.65
N ASN A 156 -10.52 1.08 36.42
CA ASN A 156 -10.46 1.11 37.91
C ASN A 156 -9.11 1.59 38.47
N GLY A 157 -8.10 1.87 37.60
CA GLY A 157 -6.79 2.36 38.02
C GLY A 157 -5.77 1.26 38.33
N THR A 158 -6.11 -0.02 38.16
CA THR A 158 -5.23 -1.17 38.44
C THR A 158 -5.16 -2.13 37.25
N ASN A 159 -4.01 -2.78 37.09
CA ASN A 159 -3.87 -3.91 36.19
C ASN A 159 -4.48 -5.14 36.86
N ASP A 160 -5.59 -5.63 36.35
CA ASP A 160 -6.25 -6.76 36.94
C ASP A 160 -6.93 -7.66 35.88
N ASN A 161 -7.65 -8.68 36.36
CA ASN A 161 -8.36 -9.61 35.48
C ASN A 161 -9.58 -9.00 34.75
N GLY A 162 -9.96 -7.77 35.06
CA GLY A 162 -10.98 -7.01 34.35
C GLY A 162 -10.44 -6.35 33.08
N ASP A 163 -9.11 -6.31 32.92
CA ASP A 163 -8.44 -5.82 31.71
C ASP A 163 -8.16 -7.00 30.79
N VAL A 164 -8.45 -6.86 29.51
CA VAL A 164 -8.28 -7.93 28.52
C VAL A 164 -7.69 -7.40 27.22
N SER A 165 -6.82 -8.18 26.59
CA SER A 165 -6.17 -7.76 25.35
C SER A 165 -6.45 -8.72 24.19
N GLY A 166 -6.60 -8.13 22.99
CA GLY A 166 -6.70 -8.83 21.73
C GLY A 166 -5.67 -8.30 20.75
N ASN A 167 -5.25 -9.15 19.83
CA ASN A 167 -4.27 -8.80 18.83
C ASN A 167 -4.62 -9.38 17.45
N THR A 168 -4.10 -8.77 16.40
CA THR A 168 -4.27 -9.25 15.02
C THR A 168 -3.09 -8.81 14.17
N SER A 169 -2.97 -9.44 13.02
CA SER A 169 -2.08 -8.98 11.96
C SER A 169 -2.72 -9.16 10.58
N ILE A 170 -2.35 -8.28 9.65
CA ILE A 170 -2.66 -8.41 8.23
C ILE A 170 -1.38 -8.31 7.42
N THR A 171 -1.37 -8.95 6.27
CA THR A 171 -0.26 -8.90 5.33
C THR A 171 -0.73 -8.22 4.05
N LEU A 172 0.05 -7.24 3.59
CA LEU A 172 -0.20 -6.46 2.39
C LEU A 172 0.85 -6.81 1.35
N ALA A 173 0.43 -7.15 0.14
CA ALA A 173 1.33 -7.25 -0.99
C ALA A 173 1.52 -5.86 -1.63
N GLU A 174 2.72 -5.61 -2.15
CA GLU A 174 2.97 -4.43 -2.96
C GLU A 174 2.26 -4.56 -4.30
N ILE A 175 1.55 -3.50 -4.72
CA ILE A 175 1.20 -3.35 -6.12
C ILE A 175 2.46 -2.85 -6.83
N SER A 176 3.24 -3.80 -7.32
CA SER A 176 4.41 -3.48 -8.13
C SER A 176 3.97 -2.78 -9.40
N ASN A 177 4.49 -1.57 -9.64
CA ASN A 177 4.37 -0.91 -10.94
C ASN A 177 5.23 -1.59 -12.04
N VAL A 178 5.94 -2.66 -11.71
CA VAL A 178 6.53 -3.60 -12.67
C VAL A 178 5.50 -4.63 -13.17
N GLY A 179 4.21 -4.33 -13.09
CA GLY A 179 3.25 -4.98 -13.96
C GLY A 179 3.54 -4.52 -15.37
N VAL A 180 3.81 -5.43 -16.28
CA VAL A 180 3.45 -5.24 -17.67
C VAL A 180 2.00 -4.79 -17.63
N ASN A 181 1.78 -3.49 -17.83
CA ASN A 181 0.45 -2.91 -17.75
C ASN A 181 -0.42 -3.66 -18.76
N THR A 182 -1.37 -4.41 -18.27
CA THR A 182 -2.27 -5.22 -19.09
C THR A 182 -3.08 -4.38 -20.08
N VAL A 183 -3.13 -3.06 -19.88
CA VAL A 183 -3.86 -2.11 -20.74
C VAL A 183 -3.41 -2.17 -22.19
N LEU A 184 -2.12 -2.38 -22.47
CA LEU A 184 -1.65 -2.52 -23.86
C LEU A 184 -1.55 -3.98 -24.34
N ASN A 185 -1.65 -4.96 -23.46
CA ASN A 185 -1.64 -6.37 -23.87
C ASN A 185 -2.89 -6.79 -24.65
N ASN A 186 -4.00 -6.10 -24.43
CA ASN A 186 -5.27 -6.35 -25.13
C ASN A 186 -5.41 -5.53 -26.42
N ILE A 187 -4.47 -4.61 -26.71
CA ILE A 187 -4.51 -3.82 -27.94
C ILE A 187 -3.80 -4.60 -29.05
N ALA A 188 -4.53 -4.94 -30.09
CA ALA A 188 -3.93 -5.41 -31.32
C ALA A 188 -3.47 -4.18 -32.13
N ILE A 189 -2.19 -4.16 -32.53
CA ILE A 189 -1.61 -3.13 -33.40
C ILE A 189 -1.28 -3.79 -34.72
N THR A 190 -1.91 -3.31 -35.79
CA THR A 190 -1.68 -3.75 -37.15
C THR A 190 -1.08 -2.62 -37.97
N THR A 191 -0.06 -2.93 -38.76
CA THR A 191 0.59 -1.96 -39.64
C THR A 191 0.59 -2.50 -41.06
N TYR A 192 0.14 -1.67 -42.01
CA TYR A 192 0.10 -2.07 -43.43
C TYR A 192 0.21 -0.89 -44.39
N PRO A 193 0.80 -1.12 -45.58
CA PRO A 193 1.59 -2.29 -45.93
C PRO A 193 2.88 -2.37 -45.10
N ASN A 194 3.33 -3.58 -44.82
CA ASN A 194 4.63 -3.82 -44.21
C ASN A 194 5.29 -4.99 -44.96
N PRO A 195 6.28 -4.78 -45.83
CA PRO A 195 7.08 -3.55 -46.01
C PRO A 195 6.30 -2.35 -46.58
N VAL A 196 6.67 -1.14 -46.13
CA VAL A 196 6.07 0.13 -46.53
C VAL A 196 6.95 0.89 -47.55
N ASN A 197 6.28 1.52 -48.54
CA ASN A 197 6.95 2.46 -49.46
C ASN A 197 6.78 3.92 -49.03
N ASN A 198 5.58 4.46 -49.04
CA ASN A 198 5.34 5.88 -48.77
C ASN A 198 4.42 6.14 -47.59
N ILE A 199 3.30 5.40 -47.51
CA ILE A 199 2.27 5.58 -46.49
C ILE A 199 2.11 4.30 -45.69
N LEU A 200 2.28 4.40 -44.40
CA LEU A 200 2.03 3.35 -43.44
C LEU A 200 0.69 3.61 -42.75
N ASN A 201 -0.23 2.68 -42.83
CA ASN A 201 -1.43 2.69 -41.99
C ASN A 201 -1.11 2.01 -40.66
N VAL A 202 -1.57 2.60 -39.58
CA VAL A 202 -1.48 2.06 -38.22
C VAL A 202 -2.89 1.94 -37.69
N GLU A 203 -3.28 0.74 -37.34
CA GLU A 203 -4.58 0.42 -36.76
C GLU A 203 -4.42 -0.17 -35.37
N MET A 204 -5.18 0.33 -34.43
CA MET A 204 -5.27 -0.18 -33.07
C MET A 204 -6.70 -0.70 -32.84
N SER A 205 -6.85 -1.90 -32.31
CA SER A 205 -8.13 -2.47 -31.90
C SER A 205 -8.05 -2.98 -30.46
N GLY A 206 -9.17 -2.94 -29.74
CA GLY A 206 -9.21 -3.23 -28.32
C GLY A 206 -8.62 -2.10 -27.43
N ALA A 207 -8.48 -0.88 -27.98
CA ALA A 207 -7.97 0.26 -27.25
C ALA A 207 -8.99 0.73 -26.20
N GLU A 208 -8.51 1.15 -25.05
CA GLU A 208 -9.30 1.84 -24.04
C GLU A 208 -9.32 3.36 -24.34
N ALA A 209 -10.39 4.04 -23.95
CA ALA A 209 -10.46 5.49 -24.09
C ALA A 209 -9.29 6.17 -23.34
N GLY A 210 -8.72 7.22 -23.95
CA GLY A 210 -7.62 7.98 -23.34
C GLY A 210 -6.66 8.58 -24.37
N ALA A 211 -5.60 9.23 -23.83
CA ALA A 211 -4.53 9.80 -24.63
C ALA A 211 -3.45 8.75 -24.92
N TYR A 212 -3.04 8.68 -26.19
CA TYR A 212 -1.97 7.82 -26.67
C TYR A 212 -0.90 8.65 -27.36
N ASN A 213 0.36 8.26 -27.20
CA ASN A 213 1.48 8.79 -27.97
C ASN A 213 1.99 7.72 -28.93
N ILE A 214 2.16 8.09 -30.19
CA ILE A 214 2.63 7.23 -31.27
C ILE A 214 3.98 7.78 -31.75
N HIS A 215 5.00 6.97 -31.65
CA HIS A 215 6.37 7.31 -32.05
C HIS A 215 6.90 6.31 -33.06
N VAL A 216 7.76 6.75 -33.97
CA VAL A 216 8.57 5.85 -34.79
C VAL A 216 10.03 6.21 -34.62
N TYR A 217 10.87 5.21 -34.38
CA TYR A 217 12.30 5.34 -34.21
C TYR A 217 13.07 4.53 -35.25
N ASP A 218 14.22 5.04 -35.70
CA ASP A 218 15.20 4.20 -36.38
C ASP A 218 15.94 3.29 -35.39
N LEU A 219 16.74 2.34 -35.86
CA LEU A 219 17.49 1.42 -35.01
C LEU A 219 18.58 2.09 -34.13
N ARG A 220 18.89 3.36 -34.37
CA ARG A 220 19.81 4.15 -33.56
C ARG A 220 19.09 4.95 -32.49
N GLY A 221 17.74 4.83 -32.41
CA GLY A 221 16.90 5.54 -31.46
C GLY A 221 16.53 6.96 -31.88
N LYS A 222 16.83 7.37 -33.14
CA LYS A 222 16.41 8.67 -33.65
C LYS A 222 14.89 8.64 -33.87
N ASN A 223 14.21 9.64 -33.33
CA ASN A 223 12.78 9.84 -33.57
C ASN A 223 12.54 10.31 -35.01
N MET A 224 11.70 9.56 -35.73
CA MET A 224 11.33 9.80 -37.11
C MET A 224 9.91 10.36 -37.25
N PHE A 225 9.06 10.08 -36.26
CA PHE A 225 7.65 10.51 -36.23
C PHE A 225 7.12 10.55 -34.81
N THR A 226 6.28 11.54 -34.51
CA THR A 226 5.56 11.65 -33.25
C THR A 226 4.15 12.18 -33.49
N GLN A 227 3.16 11.55 -32.87
CA GLN A 227 1.77 11.97 -32.88
C GLN A 227 1.13 11.65 -31.54
N SER A 228 0.38 12.62 -30.98
CA SER A 228 -0.54 12.36 -29.87
C SER A 228 -1.95 12.18 -30.42
N ALA A 229 -2.69 11.22 -29.87
CA ALA A 229 -4.05 10.88 -30.29
C ALA A 229 -4.95 10.71 -29.07
N THR A 230 -6.16 11.24 -29.11
CA THR A 230 -7.21 10.92 -28.14
C THR A 230 -8.10 9.86 -28.73
N VAL A 231 -8.11 8.69 -28.11
CA VAL A 231 -8.93 7.55 -28.53
C VAL A 231 -10.19 7.52 -27.66
N ASN A 232 -11.36 7.57 -28.30
CA ASN A 232 -12.66 7.59 -27.60
C ASN A 232 -13.48 6.30 -27.84
N THR A 233 -12.94 5.39 -28.63
CA THR A 233 -13.57 4.13 -29.02
C THR A 233 -12.59 2.97 -28.85
N THR A 234 -13.02 1.74 -29.09
CA THR A 234 -12.15 0.56 -29.01
C THR A 234 -11.24 0.38 -30.24
N ALA A 235 -11.34 1.25 -31.24
CA ALA A 235 -10.53 1.22 -32.45
C ALA A 235 -10.03 2.63 -32.79
N TYR A 236 -8.81 2.71 -33.27
CA TYR A 236 -8.19 3.95 -33.75
C TYR A 236 -7.33 3.65 -34.99
N GLN A 237 -7.37 4.55 -35.97
CA GLN A 237 -6.58 4.42 -37.16
C GLN A 237 -5.90 5.74 -37.50
N THR A 238 -4.65 5.68 -37.94
CA THR A 238 -3.89 6.81 -38.43
C THR A 238 -2.95 6.42 -39.57
N THR A 239 -2.44 7.41 -40.29
CA THR A 239 -1.49 7.19 -41.37
C THR A 239 -0.20 7.95 -41.10
N ILE A 240 0.94 7.35 -41.46
CA ILE A 240 2.27 7.91 -41.29
C ILE A 240 2.93 8.00 -42.66
N ASN A 241 3.38 9.20 -43.03
CA ASN A 241 4.15 9.38 -44.23
C ASN A 241 5.61 9.00 -44.02
N SER A 242 6.06 7.95 -44.68
CA SER A 242 7.42 7.40 -44.60
C SER A 242 8.23 7.65 -45.86
N SER A 243 7.77 8.50 -46.81
CA SER A 243 8.41 8.70 -48.11
C SER A 243 9.85 9.19 -48.01
N ASN A 244 10.18 9.95 -46.94
CA ASN A 244 11.53 10.52 -46.71
C ASN A 244 12.39 9.62 -45.81
N TRP A 245 11.93 8.41 -45.46
CA TRP A 245 12.74 7.50 -44.65
C TRP A 245 13.67 6.68 -45.57
N ALA A 246 14.86 6.40 -45.09
CA ALA A 246 15.75 5.47 -45.76
C ALA A 246 15.22 4.05 -45.71
N ALA A 247 15.53 3.23 -46.70
CA ALA A 247 15.23 1.81 -46.65
C ALA A 247 15.88 1.19 -45.40
N GLY A 248 15.12 0.38 -44.64
CA GLY A 248 15.61 -0.20 -43.43
C GLY A 248 14.47 -0.59 -42.44
N MET A 249 14.88 -0.93 -41.22
CA MET A 249 13.98 -1.33 -40.14
C MET A 249 13.72 -0.15 -39.20
N TYR A 250 12.48 -0.04 -38.75
CA TYR A 250 12.01 0.99 -37.83
C TYR A 250 11.15 0.34 -36.73
N LEU A 251 11.04 1.02 -35.59
CA LEU A 251 10.23 0.59 -34.46
C LEU A 251 9.10 1.59 -34.23
N LEU A 252 7.86 1.14 -34.45
CA LEU A 252 6.65 1.87 -34.07
C LEU A 252 6.39 1.59 -32.60
N GLN A 253 6.33 2.61 -31.78
CA GLN A 253 6.03 2.55 -30.36
C GLN A 253 4.72 3.28 -30.08
N ILE A 254 3.81 2.64 -29.38
CA ILE A 254 2.56 3.21 -28.88
C ILE A 254 2.61 3.21 -27.38
N GLU A 255 2.38 4.37 -26.77
CA GLU A 255 2.43 4.59 -25.33
C GLU A 255 1.10 5.12 -24.83
N LYS A 256 0.68 4.64 -23.65
CA LYS A 256 -0.41 5.18 -22.84
C LYS A 256 -0.07 4.99 -21.36
N ASP A 257 -0.21 6.05 -20.56
CA ASP A 257 0.00 6.04 -19.10
C ASP A 257 1.34 5.41 -18.66
N GLY A 258 2.43 5.69 -19.43
CA GLY A 258 3.78 5.17 -19.16
C GLY A 258 4.01 3.73 -19.61
N VAL A 259 3.04 3.11 -20.28
CA VAL A 259 3.15 1.78 -20.85
C VAL A 259 3.30 1.86 -22.34
N GLN A 260 4.18 1.04 -22.90
CA GLN A 260 4.50 1.07 -24.30
C GLN A 260 4.40 -0.30 -24.94
N ARG A 261 3.98 -0.33 -26.22
CA ARG A 261 4.01 -1.50 -27.09
C ARG A 261 4.72 -1.15 -28.38
N THR A 262 5.59 -2.05 -28.84
CA THR A 262 6.45 -1.82 -30.01
C THR A 262 6.14 -2.84 -31.10
N VAL A 263 6.05 -2.36 -32.33
CA VAL A 263 5.87 -3.15 -33.57
C VAL A 263 6.97 -2.80 -34.55
N GLN A 264 7.47 -3.78 -35.26
CA GLN A 264 8.50 -3.62 -36.26
C GLN A 264 7.93 -3.21 -37.63
N ILE A 265 8.56 -2.23 -38.28
CA ILE A 265 8.23 -1.76 -39.62
C ILE A 265 9.43 -1.95 -40.51
N VAL A 266 9.21 -2.44 -41.73
CA VAL A 266 10.23 -2.51 -42.77
C VAL A 266 9.91 -1.49 -43.85
N LYS A 267 10.85 -0.58 -44.13
CA LYS A 267 10.81 0.44 -45.23
C LYS A 267 11.61 -0.08 -46.41
N GLN A 268 10.97 -0.07 -47.57
CA GLN A 268 11.61 -0.31 -48.88
C GLN A 268 11.97 0.96 -49.59
#